data_9874cd416250ec68a254fd91e823a4ba
#
_entry.id   9874cd416250ec68a254fd91e823a4ba
#
_cell.length_a   1.000
_cell.length_b   1.000
_cell.length_c   1.000
_cell.angle_alpha   90.00
_cell.angle_beta   90.00
_cell.angle_gamma   90.00
#
_symmetry.space_group_name_H-M   'P 1'
#
loop_
_entity.id
_entity.type
_entity.pdbx_description
1 polymer ?
#
loop_
_entity_poly.entity_id
_entity_poly.type
_entity_poly.pdbx_seq_one_letter_code
_entity_poly.pdbx_strand_id
1 'polypeptide(L)'
;MPIRIPIAAGIAAIFLTSIMSLAAQIPTPDLQNKATVRREMMAFNPRYLALMGPRSRALRELEQKVMKREAEMRDVSCSHQIVTELRWLMGSTVDTERIDARLDDLRASLAHPELETKAREQDADGSWGRCYDAWFFRLDASYDGHFSRDQGANVIPLLDRVNSPQKLVQYVESISVSDVAHSGVDHRREMNEALATLIRLIVRGQPRAYQWHPEMKATLLDLLMQLRNPGTGWWGERYQRDGRIDFVDDMSITFHIVNYLKGQVPDLDKVADTLLELKDLEYPIGWRDDGSYLTHHNMDVVVLFQYAWPHMNEVQRRAASIEIEKMLRWCLKDSVLPDGSFRASTGGEDSLEEDEYFGVAFLARAGYFDASKRFWTDQPFPEADNLRRRLIDFIQRHKASGAAGGEYYESALRELGEPAPAK
;
A
#
# COMPACT_ATOMS: atom_id res chain seq x y z
N MET A 1 -8.11 46.99 63.06
CA MET A 1 -8.65 46.72 61.71
C MET A 1 -7.51 46.34 60.79
N PRO A 2 -7.35 45.14 60.39
CA PRO A 2 -6.34 44.76 59.40
C PRO A 2 -7.01 44.60 58.01
N ILE A 3 -6.44 45.20 57.03
CA ILE A 3 -6.80 45.16 55.63
C ILE A 3 -6.35 43.80 55.07
N ARG A 4 -7.28 42.95 54.63
CA ARG A 4 -7.00 41.72 53.89
C ARG A 4 -6.92 42.06 52.40
N ILE A 5 -5.76 41.82 51.79
CA ILE A 5 -5.56 41.85 50.34
C ILE A 5 -5.74 40.42 49.81
N PRO A 6 -6.61 40.14 48.85
CA PRO A 6 -6.68 38.85 48.21
C PRO A 6 -5.73 38.81 46.99
N ILE A 7 -4.53 38.32 47.17
CA ILE A 7 -3.59 38.04 46.08
C ILE A 7 -3.35 36.55 46.05
N ALA A 8 -4.23 35.79 45.40
CA ALA A 8 -3.94 34.40 45.08
C ALA A 8 -4.76 33.81 43.91
N ALA A 9 -5.73 34.52 43.32
CA ALA A 9 -6.60 33.95 42.29
C ALA A 9 -6.23 34.37 40.84
N GLY A 10 -5.35 35.37 40.68
CA GLY A 10 -5.02 35.90 39.36
C GLY A 10 -3.86 35.23 38.64
N ILE A 11 -2.96 34.60 39.37
CA ILE A 11 -1.71 34.02 38.78
C ILE A 11 -1.96 32.64 38.22
N ALA A 12 -2.85 31.83 38.79
CA ALA A 12 -3.19 30.49 38.27
C ALA A 12 -3.99 30.55 36.97
N ALA A 13 -4.84 31.57 36.79
CA ALA A 13 -5.62 31.72 35.56
C ALA A 13 -4.77 32.19 34.35
N ILE A 14 -3.74 33.01 34.62
CA ILE A 14 -2.82 33.49 33.57
C ILE A 14 -1.89 32.39 33.10
N PHE A 15 -1.47 31.49 34.01
CA PHE A 15 -0.62 30.32 33.61
C PHE A 15 -1.40 29.25 32.83
N LEU A 16 -2.67 28.99 33.19
CA LEU A 16 -3.51 28.02 32.45
C LEU A 16 -3.92 28.55 31.07
N THR A 17 -4.21 29.82 30.92
CA THR A 17 -4.49 30.41 29.61
C THR A 17 -3.25 30.53 28.74
N SER A 18 -2.06 30.72 29.31
CA SER A 18 -0.80 30.72 28.54
C SER A 18 -0.40 29.32 28.09
N ILE A 19 -0.66 28.27 28.88
CA ILE A 19 -0.37 26.88 28.51
C ILE A 19 -1.36 26.38 27.42
N MET A 20 -2.64 26.74 27.52
CA MET A 20 -3.61 26.42 26.46
C MET A 20 -3.37 27.23 25.19
N SER A 21 -2.85 28.46 25.27
CA SER A 21 -2.48 29.25 24.09
C SER A 21 -1.16 28.76 23.46
N LEU A 22 -0.25 28.16 24.24
CA LEU A 22 0.98 27.55 23.70
C LEU A 22 0.70 26.19 23.06
N ALA A 23 -0.24 25.42 23.57
CA ALA A 23 -0.67 24.16 22.95
C ALA A 23 -1.48 24.37 21.65
N ALA A 24 -2.15 25.53 21.53
CA ALA A 24 -2.83 25.93 20.29
C ALA A 24 -1.92 26.62 19.26
N GLN A 25 -0.66 26.87 19.63
CA GLN A 25 0.36 27.53 18.78
C GLN A 25 1.59 26.66 18.49
N ILE A 26 1.58 25.40 18.85
CA ILE A 26 2.44 24.45 18.16
C ILE A 26 1.77 24.30 16.79
N PRO A 27 2.32 24.89 15.72
CA PRO A 27 1.81 24.57 14.41
C PRO A 27 1.88 23.05 14.36
N THR A 28 0.87 22.37 13.85
CA THR A 28 1.05 21.09 13.23
C THR A 28 1.98 21.38 12.04
N PRO A 29 3.31 21.42 12.28
CA PRO A 29 4.17 21.95 11.26
C PRO A 29 4.40 20.80 10.34
N ASP A 30 4.40 20.98 9.17
CA ASP A 30 4.97 20.10 8.19
C ASP A 30 4.09 18.96 7.64
N LEU A 31 3.08 18.43 8.30
CA LEU A 31 2.35 17.28 7.77
C LEU A 31 1.42 17.69 6.63
N GLN A 32 0.68 18.79 6.77
CA GLN A 32 -0.05 19.39 5.65
C GLN A 32 0.92 19.90 4.57
N ASN A 33 2.10 20.39 4.97
CA ASN A 33 3.13 20.86 4.07
C ASN A 33 3.76 19.70 3.27
N LYS A 34 3.93 18.52 3.87
CA LYS A 34 4.51 17.34 3.20
C LYS A 34 3.58 16.75 2.15
N ALA A 35 2.28 16.61 2.45
CA ALA A 35 1.27 16.23 1.47
C ALA A 35 1.15 17.27 0.35
N THR A 36 1.23 18.56 0.71
CA THR A 36 1.23 19.67 -0.22
C THR A 36 2.49 19.68 -1.06
N VAL A 37 3.67 19.46 -0.48
CA VAL A 37 4.95 19.36 -1.20
C VAL A 37 4.88 18.32 -2.32
N ARG A 38 4.43 17.10 -2.02
CA ARG A 38 4.30 16.06 -3.05
C ARG A 38 3.29 16.44 -4.13
N ARG A 39 2.11 16.90 -3.72
CA ARG A 39 1.07 17.36 -4.64
C ARG A 39 1.53 18.54 -5.49
N GLU A 40 2.25 19.48 -4.90
CA GLU A 40 2.82 20.64 -5.57
C GLU A 40 3.95 20.24 -6.52
N MET A 41 4.84 19.35 -6.14
CA MET A 41 5.93 18.88 -7.02
C MET A 41 5.37 18.20 -8.26
N MET A 42 4.27 17.44 -8.15
CA MET A 42 3.61 16.80 -9.29
C MET A 42 2.65 17.73 -10.04
N ALA A 43 1.93 18.62 -9.33
CA ALA A 43 0.92 19.50 -9.93
C ALA A 43 1.52 20.77 -10.55
N PHE A 44 2.68 21.23 -10.11
CA PHE A 44 3.30 22.48 -10.57
C PHE A 44 4.23 22.32 -11.77
N ASN A 45 4.31 21.14 -12.36
CA ASN A 45 4.90 21.07 -13.69
C ASN A 45 3.80 21.32 -14.75
N PRO A 46 3.62 22.59 -15.28
CA PRO A 46 2.61 22.88 -16.29
C PRO A 46 2.82 22.02 -17.54
N ARG A 47 4.07 21.60 -17.77
CA ARG A 47 4.46 20.65 -18.80
C ARG A 47 3.87 19.27 -18.53
N TYR A 48 3.88 18.82 -17.27
CA TYR A 48 3.29 17.55 -16.86
C TYR A 48 1.79 17.51 -17.16
N LEU A 49 1.02 18.52 -16.72
CA LEU A 49 -0.43 18.57 -16.94
C LEU A 49 -0.79 18.61 -18.45
N ALA A 50 -0.05 19.36 -19.22
CA ALA A 50 -0.26 19.45 -20.69
C ALA A 50 0.03 18.10 -21.38
N LEU A 51 1.07 17.39 -20.96
CA LEU A 51 1.47 16.11 -21.53
C LEU A 51 0.57 14.95 -21.05
N MET A 52 0.17 14.95 -19.77
CA MET A 52 -0.59 13.86 -19.17
C MET A 52 -2.10 13.94 -19.39
N GLY A 53 -2.66 15.12 -19.59
CA GLY A 53 -4.10 15.28 -19.77
C GLY A 53 -4.71 14.42 -20.88
N PRO A 54 -4.17 14.41 -22.11
CA PRO A 54 -4.65 13.53 -23.19
C PRO A 54 -4.45 12.04 -22.86
N ARG A 55 -3.32 11.66 -22.23
CA ARG A 55 -2.96 10.29 -21.90
C ARG A 55 -3.85 9.73 -20.79
N SER A 56 -4.14 10.54 -19.80
CA SER A 56 -5.08 10.16 -18.71
C SER A 56 -6.51 9.95 -19.24
N ARG A 57 -6.94 10.70 -20.24
CA ARG A 57 -8.24 10.43 -20.89
C ARG A 57 -8.21 9.11 -21.65
N ALA A 58 -7.16 8.87 -22.44
CA ALA A 58 -7.00 7.63 -23.18
C ALA A 58 -6.95 6.41 -22.22
N LEU A 59 -6.24 6.52 -21.12
CA LEU A 59 -6.18 5.47 -20.12
C LEU A 59 -7.57 5.19 -19.54
N ARG A 60 -8.31 6.20 -19.08
CA ARG A 60 -9.68 6.02 -18.55
C ARG A 60 -10.63 5.32 -19.53
N GLU A 61 -10.55 5.66 -20.83
CA GLU A 61 -11.36 5.00 -21.85
C GLU A 61 -11.00 3.51 -22.01
N LEU A 62 -9.72 3.18 -21.87
CA LEU A 62 -9.25 1.79 -21.96
C LEU A 62 -9.59 1.01 -20.67
N GLU A 63 -9.45 1.63 -19.51
CA GLU A 63 -9.85 1.04 -18.21
C GLU A 63 -11.33 0.65 -18.20
N GLN A 64 -12.21 1.51 -18.71
CA GLN A 64 -13.63 1.15 -18.83
C GLN A 64 -13.86 -0.10 -19.69
N LYS A 65 -13.03 -0.33 -20.71
CA LYS A 65 -13.11 -1.55 -21.53
C LYS A 65 -12.56 -2.77 -20.78
N VAL A 66 -11.51 -2.60 -19.97
CA VAL A 66 -10.98 -3.66 -19.10
C VAL A 66 -12.05 -4.06 -18.09
N MET A 67 -12.61 -3.11 -17.34
CA MET A 67 -13.67 -3.36 -16.35
C MET A 67 -14.91 -4.04 -16.98
N LYS A 68 -15.30 -3.62 -18.21
CA LYS A 68 -16.40 -4.28 -18.90
C LYS A 68 -16.11 -5.75 -19.19
N ARG A 69 -14.88 -6.09 -19.61
CA ARG A 69 -14.48 -7.48 -19.88
C ARG A 69 -14.40 -8.30 -18.61
N GLU A 70 -13.89 -7.72 -17.56
CA GLU A 70 -13.86 -8.34 -16.24
C GLU A 70 -15.27 -8.66 -15.76
N ALA A 71 -16.21 -7.73 -15.89
CA ALA A 71 -17.63 -7.97 -15.60
C ALA A 71 -18.28 -9.04 -16.51
N GLU A 72 -17.76 -9.25 -17.72
CA GLU A 72 -18.12 -10.34 -18.62
C GLU A 72 -17.38 -11.66 -18.30
N MET A 73 -16.65 -11.72 -17.17
CA MET A 73 -15.91 -12.89 -16.69
C MET A 73 -14.80 -13.35 -17.66
N ARG A 74 -14.18 -12.41 -18.35
CA ARG A 74 -13.05 -12.68 -19.26
C ARG A 74 -11.73 -12.46 -18.54
N ASP A 75 -10.70 -13.21 -18.95
CA ASP A 75 -9.33 -12.96 -18.50
C ASP A 75 -8.87 -11.58 -18.96
N VAL A 76 -8.42 -10.75 -18.02
CA VAL A 76 -7.87 -9.40 -18.22
C VAL A 76 -6.56 -9.20 -17.47
N SER A 77 -5.89 -10.27 -17.07
CA SER A 77 -4.69 -10.23 -16.21
C SER A 77 -3.57 -9.37 -16.78
N CYS A 78 -3.28 -9.50 -18.08
CA CYS A 78 -2.28 -8.67 -18.75
C CYS A 78 -2.72 -7.22 -18.82
N SER A 79 -3.99 -6.98 -19.20
CA SER A 79 -4.56 -5.63 -19.28
C SER A 79 -4.53 -4.92 -17.92
N HIS A 80 -4.85 -5.60 -16.83
CA HIS A 80 -4.76 -5.04 -15.47
C HIS A 80 -3.33 -4.65 -15.12
N GLN A 81 -2.36 -5.52 -15.38
CA GLN A 81 -0.96 -5.21 -15.13
C GLN A 81 -0.49 -3.99 -15.91
N ILE A 82 -0.86 -3.87 -17.19
CA ILE A 82 -0.51 -2.71 -18.02
C ILE A 82 -1.19 -1.43 -17.50
N VAL A 83 -2.43 -1.50 -17.04
CA VAL A 83 -3.13 -0.37 -16.40
C VAL A 83 -2.40 0.08 -15.14
N THR A 84 -2.01 -0.85 -14.27
CA THR A 84 -1.25 -0.56 -13.06
C THR A 84 0.07 0.13 -13.38
N GLU A 85 0.82 -0.37 -14.37
CA GLU A 85 2.06 0.27 -14.81
C GLU A 85 1.84 1.65 -15.44
N LEU A 86 0.78 1.83 -16.23
CA LEU A 86 0.44 3.13 -16.82
C LEU A 86 0.10 4.18 -15.78
N ARG A 87 -0.68 3.81 -14.75
CA ARG A 87 -0.97 4.70 -13.61
C ARG A 87 0.31 5.09 -12.88
N TRP A 88 1.18 4.11 -12.65
CA TRP A 88 2.48 4.39 -12.07
C TRP A 88 3.32 5.33 -12.94
N LEU A 89 3.50 5.03 -14.24
CA LEU A 89 4.26 5.86 -15.15
C LEU A 89 3.72 7.29 -15.22
N MET A 90 2.42 7.45 -15.36
CA MET A 90 1.79 8.78 -15.42
C MET A 90 1.90 9.56 -14.11
N GLY A 91 2.01 8.88 -12.98
CA GLY A 91 2.20 9.49 -11.66
C GLY A 91 3.67 9.77 -11.31
N SER A 92 4.63 9.16 -12.00
CA SER A 92 6.04 9.16 -11.59
C SER A 92 7.02 9.68 -12.64
N THR A 93 6.62 9.87 -13.91
CA THR A 93 7.53 10.35 -14.97
C THR A 93 6.85 11.22 -16.02
N VAL A 94 7.69 12.01 -16.71
CA VAL A 94 7.28 12.78 -17.91
C VAL A 94 7.72 12.12 -19.22
N ASP A 95 8.16 10.86 -19.18
CA ASP A 95 8.53 10.07 -20.35
C ASP A 95 7.29 9.68 -21.16
N THR A 96 6.92 10.55 -22.08
CA THR A 96 5.73 10.38 -22.91
C THR A 96 5.86 9.28 -23.94
N GLU A 97 7.07 8.97 -24.42
CA GLU A 97 7.29 7.90 -25.39
C GLU A 97 7.02 6.54 -24.76
N ARG A 98 7.51 6.33 -23.56
CA ARG A 98 7.25 5.12 -22.79
C ARG A 98 5.77 4.97 -22.44
N ILE A 99 5.12 6.06 -21.99
CA ILE A 99 3.68 6.04 -21.67
C ILE A 99 2.85 5.71 -22.91
N ASP A 100 3.15 6.32 -24.06
CA ASP A 100 2.43 6.06 -25.30
C ASP A 100 2.61 4.61 -25.77
N ALA A 101 3.82 4.06 -25.69
CA ALA A 101 4.09 2.66 -25.99
C ALA A 101 3.27 1.71 -25.07
N ARG A 102 3.17 2.02 -23.78
CA ARG A 102 2.34 1.21 -22.84
C ARG A 102 0.83 1.33 -23.13
N LEU A 103 0.35 2.51 -23.56
CA LEU A 103 -1.05 2.66 -24.01
C LEU A 103 -1.32 1.81 -25.25
N ASP A 104 -0.36 1.68 -26.16
CA ASP A 104 -0.48 0.82 -27.34
C ASP A 104 -0.45 -0.67 -26.95
N ASP A 105 0.35 -1.07 -25.97
CA ASP A 105 0.32 -2.42 -25.40
C ASP A 105 -1.06 -2.76 -24.81
N LEU A 106 -1.68 -1.83 -24.08
CA LEU A 106 -3.03 -2.03 -23.53
C LEU A 106 -4.07 -2.16 -24.65
N ARG A 107 -3.99 -1.32 -25.69
CA ARG A 107 -4.86 -1.46 -26.86
C ARG A 107 -4.72 -2.80 -27.54
N ALA A 108 -3.48 -3.30 -27.66
CA ALA A 108 -3.20 -4.60 -28.26
C ALA A 108 -3.76 -5.75 -27.40
N SER A 109 -3.57 -5.75 -26.08
CA SER A 109 -4.19 -6.74 -25.18
C SER A 109 -5.70 -6.75 -25.29
N LEU A 110 -6.32 -5.57 -25.35
CA LEU A 110 -7.76 -5.47 -25.56
C LEU A 110 -8.20 -5.91 -26.98
N ALA A 111 -7.37 -5.84 -27.99
CA ALA A 111 -7.68 -6.32 -29.35
C ALA A 111 -7.46 -7.85 -29.49
N HIS A 112 -6.56 -8.41 -28.71
CA HIS A 112 -6.03 -9.77 -28.83
C HIS A 112 -6.14 -10.51 -27.47
N PRO A 113 -7.30 -11.12 -27.14
CA PRO A 113 -7.53 -11.80 -25.86
C PRO A 113 -6.52 -12.90 -25.54
N GLU A 114 -5.87 -13.49 -26.54
CA GLU A 114 -4.81 -14.49 -26.39
C GLU A 114 -3.55 -13.92 -25.69
N LEU A 115 -3.40 -12.59 -25.63
CA LEU A 115 -2.31 -11.95 -24.91
C LEU A 115 -2.53 -11.87 -23.40
N GLU A 116 -3.77 -12.01 -22.92
CA GLU A 116 -4.09 -11.96 -21.50
C GLU A 116 -3.41 -13.09 -20.72
N THR A 117 -3.34 -14.28 -21.31
CA THR A 117 -2.66 -15.44 -20.69
C THR A 117 -1.15 -15.25 -20.58
N LYS A 118 -0.55 -14.37 -21.38
CA LYS A 118 0.88 -14.07 -21.36
C LYS A 118 1.37 -13.43 -20.07
N ALA A 119 0.50 -12.86 -19.27
CA ALA A 119 0.85 -12.37 -17.94
C ALA A 119 1.38 -13.47 -17.01
N ARG A 120 1.13 -14.74 -17.33
CA ARG A 120 1.50 -15.91 -16.52
C ARG A 120 2.68 -16.71 -17.07
N GLU A 121 3.26 -16.28 -18.19
CA GLU A 121 4.34 -16.99 -18.87
C GLU A 121 5.63 -16.16 -18.86
N GLN A 122 6.68 -16.70 -18.27
CA GLN A 122 8.00 -16.08 -18.30
C GLN A 122 8.76 -16.52 -19.56
N ASP A 123 9.32 -15.56 -20.29
CA ASP A 123 10.19 -15.81 -21.42
C ASP A 123 11.56 -16.36 -20.97
N ALA A 124 12.28 -16.99 -21.89
CA ALA A 124 13.57 -17.62 -21.60
C ALA A 124 14.66 -16.63 -21.11
N ASP A 125 14.49 -15.33 -21.41
CA ASP A 125 15.38 -14.27 -20.95
C ASP A 125 14.99 -13.71 -19.57
N GLY A 126 13.95 -14.26 -18.94
CA GLY A 126 13.45 -13.83 -17.64
C GLY A 126 12.45 -12.67 -17.71
N SER A 127 12.08 -12.21 -18.90
CA SER A 127 11.05 -11.19 -19.08
C SER A 127 9.64 -11.80 -19.04
N TRP A 128 8.63 -10.94 -18.94
CA TRP A 128 7.21 -11.32 -18.94
C TRP A 128 6.49 -10.72 -20.16
N GLY A 129 7.22 -10.57 -21.24
CA GLY A 129 6.71 -10.00 -22.47
C GLY A 129 6.14 -8.59 -22.24
N ARG A 130 5.08 -8.27 -22.99
CA ARG A 130 4.46 -6.94 -22.95
C ARG A 130 3.61 -6.66 -21.70
N CYS A 131 3.28 -7.67 -20.89
CA CYS A 131 2.42 -7.46 -19.71
C CYS A 131 3.17 -6.72 -18.61
N TYR A 132 4.49 -6.88 -18.54
CA TYR A 132 5.34 -6.25 -17.52
C TYR A 132 6.51 -5.52 -18.18
N ASP A 133 6.60 -4.22 -18.01
CA ASP A 133 7.74 -3.42 -18.50
C ASP A 133 8.70 -3.04 -17.37
N ALA A 134 8.19 -2.57 -16.23
CA ALA A 134 9.00 -2.13 -15.13
C ALA A 134 9.65 -3.33 -14.40
N TRP A 135 10.97 -3.20 -14.14
CA TRP A 135 11.77 -4.25 -13.52
C TRP A 135 11.24 -4.70 -12.15
N PHE A 136 10.82 -3.78 -11.29
CA PHE A 136 10.32 -4.13 -9.95
C PHE A 136 8.97 -4.85 -9.99
N PHE A 137 8.10 -4.57 -10.95
CA PHE A 137 6.88 -5.36 -11.15
C PHE A 137 7.19 -6.78 -11.62
N ARG A 138 8.25 -6.96 -12.42
CA ARG A 138 8.71 -8.30 -12.80
C ARG A 138 9.21 -9.09 -11.60
N LEU A 139 9.90 -8.43 -10.66
CA LEU A 139 10.30 -9.06 -9.40
C LEU A 139 9.10 -9.49 -8.57
N ASP A 140 8.11 -8.62 -8.44
CA ASP A 140 6.90 -8.89 -7.66
C ASP A 140 6.11 -10.06 -8.26
N ALA A 141 5.88 -10.04 -9.55
CA ALA A 141 5.30 -11.14 -10.29
C ALA A 141 6.05 -12.48 -10.07
N SER A 142 7.37 -12.43 -10.02
CA SER A 142 8.20 -13.62 -9.73
C SER A 142 7.99 -14.18 -8.33
N TYR A 143 7.64 -13.31 -7.37
CA TYR A 143 7.39 -13.71 -5.99
C TYR A 143 6.03 -14.37 -5.82
N ASP A 144 4.97 -13.77 -6.34
CA ASP A 144 3.58 -14.16 -6.05
C ASP A 144 3.18 -15.50 -6.68
N GLY A 145 4.06 -16.06 -7.52
CA GLY A 145 3.85 -17.39 -8.08
C GLY A 145 2.76 -17.41 -9.14
N HIS A 146 2.46 -16.26 -9.74
CA HIS A 146 1.73 -16.18 -11.00
C HIS A 146 2.39 -17.06 -12.05
N PHE A 147 3.61 -17.40 -11.79
CA PHE A 147 4.50 -18.18 -12.63
C PHE A 147 4.78 -19.50 -11.94
N SER A 148 4.60 -20.58 -12.67
CA SER A 148 4.73 -21.91 -12.11
C SER A 148 6.06 -22.04 -11.35
N ARG A 149 6.00 -22.59 -10.13
CA ARG A 149 7.15 -22.80 -9.23
C ARG A 149 8.27 -23.64 -9.84
N ASP A 150 8.01 -24.27 -10.97
CA ASP A 150 8.95 -25.10 -11.72
C ASP A 150 9.93 -24.28 -12.59
N GLN A 151 9.70 -22.96 -12.71
CA GLN A 151 10.52 -22.06 -13.51
C GLN A 151 11.57 -21.27 -12.70
N GLY A 152 11.94 -21.74 -11.52
CA GLY A 152 12.89 -21.05 -10.64
C GLY A 152 14.24 -20.66 -11.27
N ALA A 153 14.64 -21.32 -12.36
CA ALA A 153 15.84 -20.98 -13.12
C ALA A 153 15.72 -19.66 -13.87
N ASN A 154 14.52 -19.24 -14.25
CA ASN A 154 14.29 -18.05 -15.07
C ASN A 154 14.21 -16.74 -14.26
N VAL A 155 14.17 -16.83 -12.93
CA VAL A 155 14.17 -15.64 -12.04
C VAL A 155 15.55 -14.98 -11.96
N ILE A 156 16.62 -15.73 -12.24
CA ILE A 156 18.02 -15.26 -12.08
C ILE A 156 18.33 -14.00 -12.89
N PRO A 157 17.98 -13.87 -14.18
CA PRO A 157 18.22 -12.64 -14.95
C PRO A 157 17.57 -11.40 -14.33
N LEU A 158 16.39 -11.56 -13.73
CA LEU A 158 15.71 -10.44 -13.05
C LEU A 158 16.45 -9.94 -11.82
N LEU A 159 17.23 -10.80 -11.17
CA LEU A 159 17.97 -10.47 -9.96
C LEU A 159 19.32 -9.80 -10.23
N ASP A 160 19.74 -9.65 -11.49
CA ASP A 160 21.05 -9.09 -11.86
C ASP A 160 21.31 -7.68 -11.29
N ARG A 161 20.28 -6.90 -11.07
CA ARG A 161 20.39 -5.56 -10.48
C ARG A 161 20.62 -5.59 -8.97
N VAL A 162 20.35 -6.70 -8.30
CA VAL A 162 20.37 -6.81 -6.83
C VAL A 162 21.03 -8.11 -6.35
N ASN A 163 21.83 -8.76 -7.17
CA ASN A 163 22.42 -10.08 -6.85
C ASN A 163 23.69 -10.01 -6.00
N SER A 164 24.15 -8.82 -5.61
CA SER A 164 25.25 -8.63 -4.67
C SER A 164 24.95 -7.47 -3.72
N PRO A 165 25.59 -7.42 -2.53
CA PRO A 165 25.43 -6.31 -1.59
C PRO A 165 25.67 -4.94 -2.23
N GLN A 166 26.71 -4.79 -3.04
CA GLN A 166 27.05 -3.53 -3.71
C GLN A 166 25.97 -3.09 -4.70
N LYS A 167 25.45 -4.02 -5.51
CA LYS A 167 24.38 -3.71 -6.46
C LYS A 167 23.06 -3.39 -5.74
N LEU A 168 22.76 -4.09 -4.65
CA LEU A 168 21.59 -3.80 -3.82
C LEU A 168 21.66 -2.37 -3.26
N VAL A 169 22.82 -1.97 -2.69
CA VAL A 169 23.04 -0.61 -2.18
C VAL A 169 22.85 0.40 -3.32
N GLN A 170 23.54 0.22 -4.45
CA GLN A 170 23.44 1.13 -5.59
C GLN A 170 22.01 1.29 -6.11
N TYR A 171 21.26 0.19 -6.19
CA TYR A 171 19.87 0.23 -6.63
C TYR A 171 18.99 1.00 -5.63
N VAL A 172 19.04 0.65 -4.35
CA VAL A 172 18.22 1.30 -3.32
C VAL A 172 18.58 2.80 -3.20
N GLU A 173 19.86 3.16 -3.25
CA GLU A 173 20.28 4.56 -3.25
C GLU A 173 19.75 5.31 -4.47
N SER A 174 19.71 4.69 -5.65
CA SER A 174 19.25 5.33 -6.89
C SER A 174 17.75 5.68 -6.88
N ILE A 175 16.96 5.02 -6.04
CA ILE A 175 15.52 5.25 -5.91
C ILE A 175 15.12 5.91 -4.57
N SER A 176 16.09 6.24 -3.72
CA SER A 176 15.81 6.75 -2.35
C SER A 176 15.64 8.26 -2.26
N VAL A 177 15.92 9.00 -3.33
CA VAL A 177 15.72 10.45 -3.42
C VAL A 177 15.17 10.80 -4.80
N SER A 178 14.03 11.45 -4.81
CA SER A 178 13.40 11.97 -6.03
C SER A 178 13.79 13.44 -6.25
N ASP A 179 14.35 13.73 -7.41
CA ASP A 179 14.55 15.11 -7.89
C ASP A 179 13.59 15.41 -9.04
N VAL A 180 12.31 15.52 -8.70
CA VAL A 180 11.20 15.66 -9.67
C VAL A 180 11.38 16.92 -10.53
N ALA A 181 11.92 18.00 -9.97
CA ALA A 181 12.10 19.26 -10.68
C ALA A 181 13.08 19.14 -11.85
N HIS A 182 14.16 18.36 -11.71
CA HIS A 182 15.21 18.21 -12.73
C HIS A 182 15.06 16.93 -13.54
N SER A 183 14.82 15.78 -12.87
CA SER A 183 14.69 14.48 -13.54
C SER A 183 13.32 14.24 -14.14
N GLY A 184 12.27 14.87 -13.61
CA GLY A 184 10.89 14.57 -13.95
C GLY A 184 10.42 13.21 -13.43
N VAL A 185 11.15 12.57 -12.49
CA VAL A 185 10.84 11.24 -11.95
C VAL A 185 10.58 11.32 -10.46
N ASP A 186 9.46 10.73 -10.02
CA ASP A 186 9.12 10.45 -8.63
C ASP A 186 9.33 8.95 -8.37
N HIS A 187 10.31 8.60 -7.55
CA HIS A 187 10.65 7.21 -7.22
C HIS A 187 9.77 6.58 -6.14
N ARG A 188 8.86 7.33 -5.54
CA ARG A 188 8.06 6.87 -4.40
C ARG A 188 7.45 5.49 -4.61
N ARG A 189 6.77 5.29 -5.74
CA ARG A 189 6.09 4.01 -6.00
C ARG A 189 7.06 2.89 -6.31
N GLU A 190 8.12 3.17 -7.06
CA GLU A 190 9.19 2.20 -7.29
C GLU A 190 9.83 1.76 -5.97
N MET A 191 10.12 2.71 -5.08
CA MET A 191 10.67 2.41 -3.76
C MET A 191 9.71 1.51 -2.94
N ASN A 192 8.42 1.82 -2.93
CA ASN A 192 7.41 1.02 -2.23
C ASN A 192 7.42 -0.44 -2.70
N GLU A 193 7.23 -0.65 -3.99
CA GLU A 193 7.12 -2.00 -4.57
C GLU A 193 8.45 -2.75 -4.50
N ALA A 194 9.56 -2.08 -4.81
CA ALA A 194 10.87 -2.71 -4.78
C ALA A 194 11.28 -3.14 -3.37
N LEU A 195 11.12 -2.28 -2.35
CA LEU A 195 11.46 -2.65 -0.97
C LEU A 195 10.57 -3.79 -0.46
N ALA A 196 9.27 -3.74 -0.75
CA ALA A 196 8.32 -4.80 -0.42
C ALA A 196 8.80 -6.15 -0.97
N THR A 197 9.11 -6.18 -2.26
CA THR A 197 9.53 -7.40 -2.95
C THR A 197 10.92 -7.87 -2.50
N LEU A 198 11.89 -6.96 -2.33
CA LEU A 198 13.23 -7.31 -1.86
C LEU A 198 13.21 -7.90 -0.45
N ILE A 199 12.36 -7.39 0.46
CA ILE A 199 12.20 -7.99 1.78
C ILE A 199 11.68 -9.42 1.66
N ARG A 200 10.65 -9.65 0.82
CA ARG A 200 10.09 -10.99 0.59
C ARG A 200 11.14 -11.94 0.01
N LEU A 201 11.88 -11.51 -0.98
CA LEU A 201 12.90 -12.32 -1.65
C LEU A 201 14.12 -12.62 -0.74
N ILE A 202 14.70 -11.60 -0.12
CA ILE A 202 15.99 -11.70 0.57
C ILE A 202 15.78 -12.11 2.04
N VAL A 203 14.84 -11.47 2.77
CA VAL A 203 14.66 -11.74 4.20
C VAL A 203 13.85 -13.01 4.43
N ARG A 204 12.81 -13.24 3.61
CA ARG A 204 11.94 -14.42 3.71
C ARG A 204 12.45 -15.61 2.89
N GLY A 205 13.47 -15.44 2.07
CA GLY A 205 14.14 -16.48 1.32
C GLY A 205 13.29 -17.11 0.22
N GLN A 206 12.54 -16.32 -0.52
CA GLN A 206 11.78 -16.77 -1.68
C GLN A 206 12.27 -16.02 -2.94
N PRO A 207 12.37 -16.68 -4.08
CA PRO A 207 12.20 -18.13 -4.29
C PRO A 207 13.31 -18.94 -3.62
N ARG A 208 12.96 -20.06 -3.05
CA ARG A 208 13.92 -20.93 -2.30
C ARG A 208 15.08 -21.45 -3.15
N ALA A 209 14.92 -21.44 -4.47
CA ALA A 209 15.93 -21.92 -5.40
C ALA A 209 17.10 -20.95 -5.59
N TYR A 210 16.96 -19.67 -5.22
CA TYR A 210 18.01 -18.68 -5.38
C TYR A 210 18.91 -18.61 -4.14
N GLN A 211 20.21 -18.79 -4.35
CA GLN A 211 21.20 -18.67 -3.28
C GLN A 211 21.73 -17.25 -3.21
N TRP A 212 21.21 -16.47 -2.27
CA TRP A 212 21.67 -15.12 -2.01
C TRP A 212 23.09 -15.12 -1.43
N HIS A 213 23.86 -14.07 -1.75
CA HIS A 213 25.11 -13.80 -1.04
C HIS A 213 24.83 -13.71 0.46
N PRO A 214 25.67 -14.29 1.35
CA PRO A 214 25.42 -14.35 2.79
C PRO A 214 25.12 -12.99 3.45
N GLU A 215 25.71 -11.91 2.94
CA GLU A 215 25.55 -10.55 3.49
C GLU A 215 24.28 -9.84 3.00
N MET A 216 23.57 -10.33 2.01
CA MET A 216 22.43 -9.65 1.40
C MET A 216 21.36 -9.26 2.41
N LYS A 217 21.02 -10.17 3.31
CA LYS A 217 20.01 -9.91 4.34
C LYS A 217 20.43 -8.80 5.30
N ALA A 218 21.66 -8.83 5.79
CA ALA A 218 22.19 -7.80 6.67
C ALA A 218 22.23 -6.45 5.95
N THR A 219 22.75 -6.42 4.73
CA THR A 219 22.80 -5.20 3.90
C THR A 219 21.40 -4.60 3.70
N LEU A 220 20.40 -5.40 3.37
CA LEU A 220 19.04 -4.88 3.18
C LEU A 220 18.47 -4.32 4.48
N LEU A 221 18.63 -5.02 5.60
CA LEU A 221 18.13 -4.54 6.91
C LEU A 221 18.82 -3.24 7.33
N ASP A 222 20.12 -3.11 7.11
CA ASP A 222 20.86 -1.87 7.39
C ASP A 222 20.37 -0.70 6.50
N LEU A 223 20.12 -0.95 5.21
CA LEU A 223 19.56 0.05 4.30
C LEU A 223 18.16 0.50 4.76
N LEU A 224 17.31 -0.43 5.14
CA LEU A 224 15.97 -0.11 5.65
C LEU A 224 16.07 0.80 6.90
N MET A 225 17.00 0.53 7.82
CA MET A 225 17.20 1.39 8.99
C MET A 225 17.72 2.79 8.63
N GLN A 226 18.58 2.91 7.61
CA GLN A 226 19.06 4.21 7.12
C GLN A 226 17.97 5.02 6.41
N LEU A 227 17.02 4.36 5.76
CA LEU A 227 15.89 5.01 5.09
C LEU A 227 14.80 5.46 6.06
N ARG A 228 14.78 4.94 7.29
CA ARG A 228 13.76 5.22 8.28
C ARG A 228 13.88 6.66 8.82
N ASN A 229 12.75 7.30 9.05
CA ASN A 229 12.68 8.55 9.80
C ASN A 229 12.77 8.27 11.31
N PRO A 230 13.85 8.66 12.00
CA PRO A 230 13.99 8.39 13.42
C PRO A 230 12.99 9.18 14.30
N GLY A 231 12.44 10.27 13.77
CA GLY A 231 11.43 11.10 14.45
C GLY A 231 10.08 10.44 14.52
N THR A 232 9.59 9.90 13.41
CA THR A 232 8.24 9.32 13.27
C THR A 232 8.24 7.80 13.35
N GLY A 233 9.40 7.16 13.18
CA GLY A 233 9.50 5.71 13.08
C GLY A 233 9.05 5.13 11.74
N TRP A 234 8.66 5.97 10.80
CA TRP A 234 8.12 5.59 9.49
C TRP A 234 9.18 5.58 8.41
N TRP A 235 8.85 4.97 7.30
CA TRP A 235 9.55 5.06 6.03
C TRP A 235 8.77 5.93 5.07
N GLY A 236 9.48 6.49 4.09
CA GLY A 236 8.89 7.37 3.11
C GLY A 236 9.91 7.84 2.10
N GLU A 237 9.46 8.63 1.14
CA GLU A 237 10.29 9.15 0.07
C GLU A 237 11.01 10.42 0.50
N ARG A 238 12.18 10.64 -0.06
CA ARG A 238 12.96 11.86 0.10
C ARG A 238 12.93 12.67 -1.19
N TYR A 239 12.61 13.94 -1.07
CA TYR A 239 12.51 14.85 -2.22
C TYR A 239 13.60 15.90 -2.17
N GLN A 240 14.35 16.01 -3.27
CA GLN A 240 15.29 17.12 -3.48
C GLN A 240 14.50 18.37 -3.86
N ARG A 241 14.60 19.43 -3.05
CA ARG A 241 13.92 20.70 -3.28
C ARG A 241 14.77 21.88 -2.81
N ASP A 242 15.01 22.86 -3.68
CA ASP A 242 15.70 24.11 -3.32
C ASP A 242 17.03 23.90 -2.56
N GLY A 243 17.79 22.88 -2.96
CA GLY A 243 19.10 22.55 -2.36
C GLY A 243 19.03 21.82 -1.02
N ARG A 244 17.84 21.37 -0.59
CA ARG A 244 17.63 20.56 0.61
C ARG A 244 16.88 19.27 0.27
N ILE A 245 16.91 18.33 1.19
CA ILE A 245 16.15 17.07 1.10
C ILE A 245 15.01 17.12 2.13
N ASP A 246 13.79 17.05 1.63
CA ASP A 246 12.58 16.95 2.45
C ASP A 246 12.16 15.48 2.53
N PHE A 247 11.85 14.99 3.74
CA PHE A 247 11.35 13.65 3.98
C PHE A 247 9.83 13.66 4.06
N VAL A 248 9.17 12.77 3.32
CA VAL A 248 7.72 12.61 3.33
C VAL A 248 7.38 11.22 3.87
N ASP A 249 6.81 11.16 5.07
CA ASP A 249 6.34 9.91 5.67
C ASP A 249 5.26 9.27 4.78
N ASP A 250 5.29 7.94 4.67
CA ASP A 250 4.41 7.18 3.77
C ASP A 250 3.89 5.92 4.47
N MET A 251 2.58 5.85 4.61
CA MET A 251 1.92 4.72 5.28
C MET A 251 2.08 3.42 4.49
N SER A 252 1.96 3.46 3.17
CA SER A 252 2.08 2.27 2.33
C SER A 252 3.48 1.66 2.40
N ILE A 253 4.53 2.49 2.27
CA ILE A 253 5.92 2.03 2.41
C ILE A 253 6.15 1.46 3.81
N THR A 254 5.68 2.17 4.83
CA THR A 254 5.79 1.73 6.24
C THR A 254 5.06 0.42 6.47
N PHE A 255 3.83 0.29 5.99
CA PHE A 255 3.06 -0.95 6.09
C PHE A 255 3.78 -2.13 5.46
N HIS A 256 4.25 -2.00 4.23
CA HIS A 256 4.94 -3.09 3.55
C HIS A 256 6.19 -3.54 4.32
N ILE A 257 7.02 -2.60 4.79
CA ILE A 257 8.23 -2.93 5.55
C ILE A 257 7.86 -3.62 6.87
N VAL A 258 6.97 -3.04 7.66
CA VAL A 258 6.57 -3.60 8.96
C VAL A 258 5.91 -4.97 8.80
N ASN A 259 4.98 -5.10 7.85
CA ASN A 259 4.25 -6.34 7.62
C ASN A 259 5.16 -7.46 7.12
N TYR A 260 6.03 -7.18 6.14
CA TYR A 260 6.90 -8.21 5.59
C TYR A 260 8.08 -8.56 6.50
N LEU A 261 8.50 -7.65 7.37
CA LEU A 261 9.40 -7.96 8.48
C LEU A 261 8.67 -8.55 9.71
N LYS A 262 7.33 -8.75 9.62
CA LYS A 262 6.50 -9.30 10.71
C LYS A 262 6.66 -8.57 12.04
N GLY A 263 6.69 -7.24 11.99
CA GLY A 263 6.88 -6.39 13.15
C GLY A 263 8.29 -6.43 13.75
N GLN A 264 9.27 -7.06 13.11
CA GLN A 264 10.66 -7.07 13.57
C GLN A 264 11.39 -5.76 13.21
N VAL A 265 10.83 -4.65 13.67
CA VAL A 265 11.36 -3.30 13.54
C VAL A 265 11.38 -2.60 14.90
N PRO A 266 12.30 -1.66 15.16
CA PRO A 266 12.33 -0.93 16.42
C PRO A 266 11.18 0.10 16.53
N ASP A 267 10.92 0.56 17.76
CA ASP A 267 10.02 1.69 18.09
C ASP A 267 8.62 1.59 17.45
N LEU A 268 7.98 0.44 17.55
CA LEU A 268 6.63 0.22 17.02
C LEU A 268 5.57 1.09 17.72
N ASP A 269 5.79 1.49 18.96
CA ASP A 269 4.98 2.48 19.67
C ASP A 269 5.00 3.85 18.97
N LYS A 270 6.17 4.27 18.48
CA LYS A 270 6.32 5.49 17.70
C LYS A 270 5.63 5.37 16.32
N VAL A 271 5.70 4.19 15.68
CA VAL A 271 4.93 3.93 14.46
C VAL A 271 3.44 4.13 14.70
N ALA A 272 2.91 3.64 15.83
CA ALA A 272 1.50 3.81 16.20
C ALA A 272 1.13 5.26 16.50
N ASP A 273 2.00 6.04 17.17
CA ASP A 273 1.77 7.46 17.43
C ASP A 273 1.64 8.24 16.12
N THR A 274 2.57 8.03 15.19
CA THR A 274 2.52 8.68 13.88
C THR A 274 1.28 8.26 13.10
N LEU A 275 0.90 6.98 13.15
CA LEU A 275 -0.32 6.50 12.51
C LEU A 275 -1.56 7.24 13.04
N LEU A 276 -1.69 7.40 14.35
CA LEU A 276 -2.78 8.14 14.98
C LEU A 276 -2.76 9.64 14.66
N GLU A 277 -1.57 10.22 14.51
CA GLU A 277 -1.40 11.64 14.15
C GLU A 277 -1.83 11.91 12.71
N LEU A 278 -1.50 11.01 11.78
CA LEU A 278 -1.75 11.18 10.34
C LEU A 278 -3.12 10.66 9.88
N LYS A 279 -3.92 10.11 10.78
CA LYS A 279 -5.16 9.36 10.50
C LYS A 279 -6.18 10.06 9.60
N ASP A 280 -6.23 11.38 9.60
CA ASP A 280 -7.22 12.16 8.84
C ASP A 280 -6.66 12.70 7.52
N LEU A 281 -5.41 12.36 7.17
CA LEU A 281 -4.79 12.72 5.91
C LEU A 281 -5.10 11.68 4.83
N GLU A 282 -5.00 12.13 3.57
CA GLU A 282 -5.17 11.27 2.42
C GLU A 282 -4.01 10.27 2.27
N TYR A 283 -4.34 9.09 1.75
CA TYR A 283 -3.35 8.09 1.39
C TYR A 283 -2.39 8.62 0.30
N PRO A 284 -1.11 8.32 0.34
CA PRO A 284 -0.44 7.37 1.22
C PRO A 284 0.19 7.97 2.49
N ILE A 285 -0.09 9.21 2.84
CA ILE A 285 0.45 9.82 4.05
C ILE A 285 -0.38 9.41 5.26
N GLY A 286 -1.70 9.59 5.20
CA GLY A 286 -2.66 8.99 6.12
C GLY A 286 -3.38 7.82 5.46
N TRP A 287 -4.61 7.54 5.89
CA TRP A 287 -5.38 6.41 5.32
C TRP A 287 -6.78 6.77 4.81
N ARG A 288 -7.04 8.05 4.58
CA ARG A 288 -8.31 8.46 3.95
C ARG A 288 -8.24 8.31 2.43
N ASP A 289 -9.39 8.08 1.83
CA ASP A 289 -9.60 8.10 0.39
C ASP A 289 -10.76 9.02 0.08
N ASP A 290 -10.47 10.16 -0.53
CA ASP A 290 -11.42 11.25 -0.80
C ASP A 290 -12.24 11.64 0.46
N GLY A 291 -11.54 11.76 1.60
CA GLY A 291 -12.10 12.08 2.90
C GLY A 291 -12.85 10.95 3.61
N SER A 292 -12.94 9.77 3.01
CA SER A 292 -13.62 8.58 3.54
C SER A 292 -12.64 7.50 3.97
N TYR A 293 -13.14 6.29 4.20
CA TYR A 293 -12.36 5.08 4.41
C TYR A 293 -12.33 4.24 3.14
N LEU A 294 -11.31 3.39 3.01
CA LEU A 294 -11.20 2.34 1.99
C LEU A 294 -10.76 1.04 2.66
N THR A 295 -11.29 -0.10 2.23
CA THR A 295 -10.99 -1.42 2.83
C THR A 295 -9.50 -1.77 2.76
N HIS A 296 -8.83 -1.46 1.66
CA HIS A 296 -7.39 -1.64 1.48
C HIS A 296 -6.61 -0.87 2.55
N HIS A 297 -6.82 0.44 2.65
CA HIS A 297 -6.12 1.28 3.63
C HIS A 297 -6.45 0.88 5.09
N ASN A 298 -7.70 0.51 5.36
CA ASN A 298 -8.12 0.02 6.67
C ASN A 298 -7.38 -1.28 7.06
N MET A 299 -7.15 -2.17 6.09
CA MET A 299 -6.38 -3.40 6.32
C MET A 299 -4.93 -3.08 6.71
N ASP A 300 -4.28 -2.17 6.01
CA ASP A 300 -2.91 -1.73 6.30
C ASP A 300 -2.81 -1.16 7.72
N VAL A 301 -3.75 -0.28 8.07
CA VAL A 301 -3.81 0.38 9.40
C VAL A 301 -4.00 -0.65 10.52
N VAL A 302 -4.93 -1.58 10.35
CA VAL A 302 -5.21 -2.59 11.40
C VAL A 302 -4.01 -3.51 11.60
N VAL A 303 -3.30 -3.85 10.54
CA VAL A 303 -2.08 -4.67 10.62
C VAL A 303 -0.95 -3.91 11.33
N LEU A 304 -0.76 -2.62 11.03
CA LEU A 304 0.22 -1.79 11.76
C LEU A 304 -0.11 -1.71 13.25
N PHE A 305 -1.37 -1.46 13.61
CA PHE A 305 -1.78 -1.48 15.02
C PHE A 305 -1.59 -2.85 15.66
N GLN A 306 -1.87 -3.93 14.95
CA GLN A 306 -1.68 -5.29 15.47
C GLN A 306 -0.22 -5.56 15.87
N TYR A 307 0.75 -5.17 15.01
CA TYR A 307 2.17 -5.30 15.32
C TYR A 307 2.62 -4.36 16.43
N ALA A 308 2.09 -3.14 16.46
CA ALA A 308 2.44 -2.15 17.47
C ALA A 308 1.80 -2.42 18.84
N TRP A 309 0.69 -3.13 18.89
CA TRP A 309 -0.14 -3.30 20.09
C TRP A 309 0.60 -3.71 21.37
N PRO A 310 1.53 -4.68 21.35
CA PRO A 310 2.30 -5.05 22.53
C PRO A 310 3.20 -3.92 23.08
N HIS A 311 3.57 -2.98 22.24
CA HIS A 311 4.48 -1.87 22.53
C HIS A 311 3.75 -0.57 22.92
N MET A 312 2.45 -0.47 22.65
CA MET A 312 1.61 0.68 22.92
C MET A 312 1.25 0.81 24.39
N ASN A 313 1.19 2.05 24.90
CA ASN A 313 0.61 2.36 26.19
C ASN A 313 -0.94 2.38 26.13
N GLU A 314 -1.59 2.52 27.29
CA GLU A 314 -3.07 2.49 27.37
C GLU A 314 -3.76 3.63 26.60
N VAL A 315 -3.15 4.81 26.54
CA VAL A 315 -3.72 5.95 25.79
C VAL A 315 -3.70 5.67 24.30
N GLN A 316 -2.57 5.18 23.79
CA GLN A 316 -2.41 4.77 22.39
C GLN A 316 -3.38 3.64 22.05
N ARG A 317 -3.47 2.58 22.86
CA ARG A 317 -4.41 1.47 22.62
C ARG A 317 -5.86 1.93 22.60
N ARG A 318 -6.24 2.81 23.52
CA ARG A 318 -7.59 3.37 23.54
C ARG A 318 -7.89 4.18 22.28
N ALA A 319 -6.97 5.03 21.84
CA ALA A 319 -7.12 5.80 20.61
C ALA A 319 -7.22 4.89 19.38
N ALA A 320 -6.35 3.90 19.27
CA ALA A 320 -6.38 2.92 18.18
C ALA A 320 -7.68 2.10 18.17
N SER A 321 -8.18 1.67 19.34
CA SER A 321 -9.46 0.96 19.45
C SER A 321 -10.62 1.79 18.89
N ILE A 322 -10.65 3.09 19.19
CA ILE A 322 -11.68 4.00 18.66
C ILE A 322 -11.62 4.09 17.13
N GLU A 323 -10.42 4.18 16.57
CA GLU A 323 -10.25 4.27 15.12
C GLU A 323 -10.59 2.94 14.43
N ILE A 324 -10.17 1.80 14.98
CA ILE A 324 -10.53 0.47 14.47
C ILE A 324 -12.06 0.27 14.50
N GLU A 325 -12.72 0.70 15.58
CA GLU A 325 -14.20 0.65 15.66
C GLU A 325 -14.87 1.49 14.58
N LYS A 326 -14.37 2.69 14.29
CA LYS A 326 -14.89 3.55 13.23
C LYS A 326 -14.74 2.90 11.85
N MET A 327 -13.55 2.38 11.54
CA MET A 327 -13.28 1.68 10.29
C MET A 327 -14.17 0.45 10.14
N LEU A 328 -14.33 -0.35 11.20
CA LEU A 328 -15.18 -1.53 11.20
C LEU A 328 -16.65 -1.17 10.97
N ARG A 329 -17.15 -0.15 11.66
CA ARG A 329 -18.53 0.33 11.49
C ARG A 329 -18.80 0.81 10.07
N TRP A 330 -17.86 1.58 9.49
CA TRP A 330 -17.95 2.00 8.11
C TRP A 330 -17.92 0.81 7.15
N CYS A 331 -17.00 -0.14 7.34
CA CYS A 331 -16.89 -1.32 6.49
C CYS A 331 -18.21 -2.11 6.48
N LEU A 332 -18.77 -2.40 7.66
CA LEU A 332 -20.00 -3.19 7.78
C LEU A 332 -21.25 -2.47 7.25
N LYS A 333 -21.29 -1.14 7.31
CA LYS A 333 -22.48 -0.35 6.95
C LYS A 333 -22.43 0.16 5.51
N ASP A 334 -21.27 0.61 5.08
CA ASP A 334 -21.11 1.40 3.85
C ASP A 334 -20.35 0.65 2.75
N SER A 335 -19.47 -0.31 3.10
CA SER A 335 -18.67 -1.06 2.13
C SER A 335 -19.27 -2.43 1.80
N VAL A 336 -19.69 -3.21 2.80
CA VAL A 336 -20.30 -4.54 2.55
C VAL A 336 -21.67 -4.40 1.92
N LEU A 337 -21.88 -5.05 0.77
CA LEU A 337 -23.14 -5.04 0.02
C LEU A 337 -24.06 -6.21 0.45
N PRO A 338 -25.37 -6.14 0.14
CA PRO A 338 -26.33 -7.19 0.53
C PRO A 338 -26.04 -8.58 -0.01
N ASP A 339 -25.37 -8.68 -1.17
CA ASP A 339 -25.01 -9.95 -1.80
C ASP A 339 -23.75 -10.59 -1.23
N GLY A 340 -23.03 -9.88 -0.35
CA GLY A 340 -21.78 -10.30 0.26
C GLY A 340 -20.54 -9.75 -0.43
N SER A 341 -20.69 -8.93 -1.48
CA SER A 341 -19.55 -8.23 -2.08
C SER A 341 -19.14 -7.00 -1.29
N PHE A 342 -17.96 -6.48 -1.59
CA PHE A 342 -17.54 -5.15 -1.14
C PHE A 342 -17.76 -4.11 -2.24
N ARG A 343 -17.98 -2.89 -1.83
CA ARG A 343 -18.10 -1.76 -2.76
C ARG A 343 -16.72 -1.51 -3.38
N ALA A 344 -16.67 -1.46 -4.72
CA ALA A 344 -15.46 -1.13 -5.45
C ALA A 344 -14.88 0.23 -5.02
N SER A 345 -13.56 0.33 -5.02
CA SER A 345 -12.84 1.56 -4.75
C SER A 345 -13.23 2.64 -5.77
N THR A 346 -13.47 3.86 -5.29
CA THR A 346 -13.90 4.98 -6.15
C THR A 346 -12.78 5.44 -7.08
N GLY A 347 -11.53 5.27 -6.68
CA GLY A 347 -10.34 5.58 -7.46
C GLY A 347 -10.03 4.57 -8.56
N GLY A 348 -10.66 3.39 -8.54
CA GLY A 348 -10.38 2.29 -9.47
C GLY A 348 -8.92 1.82 -9.39
N GLU A 349 -8.29 1.97 -8.24
CA GLU A 349 -6.91 1.53 -8.01
C GLU A 349 -6.84 0.01 -7.86
N ASP A 350 -7.85 -0.57 -7.22
CA ASP A 350 -7.97 -2.00 -7.00
C ASP A 350 -8.93 -2.64 -8.03
N SER A 351 -8.69 -3.90 -8.37
CA SER A 351 -9.66 -4.72 -9.09
C SER A 351 -10.80 -5.14 -8.16
N LEU A 352 -11.92 -5.63 -8.72
CA LEU A 352 -13.03 -6.16 -7.91
C LEU A 352 -12.56 -7.28 -6.95
N GLU A 353 -11.60 -8.08 -7.38
CA GLU A 353 -11.05 -9.18 -6.60
C GLU A 353 -10.15 -8.71 -5.47
N GLU A 354 -9.38 -7.63 -5.72
CA GLU A 354 -8.58 -6.96 -4.70
C GLU A 354 -9.47 -6.31 -3.65
N ASP A 355 -10.55 -5.62 -4.06
CA ASP A 355 -11.54 -5.07 -3.14
C ASP A 355 -12.14 -6.16 -2.23
N GLU A 356 -12.47 -7.35 -2.79
CA GLU A 356 -12.94 -8.50 -2.02
C GLU A 356 -11.88 -9.02 -1.05
N TYR A 357 -10.64 -9.17 -1.52
CA TYR A 357 -9.52 -9.61 -0.68
C TYR A 357 -9.26 -8.64 0.47
N PHE A 358 -9.13 -7.35 0.18
CA PHE A 358 -8.83 -6.35 1.21
C PHE A 358 -9.97 -6.18 2.21
N GLY A 359 -11.23 -6.25 1.76
CA GLY A 359 -12.38 -6.21 2.64
C GLY A 359 -12.41 -7.39 3.61
N VAL A 360 -12.20 -8.60 3.11
CA VAL A 360 -12.10 -9.82 3.93
C VAL A 360 -10.90 -9.75 4.86
N ALA A 361 -9.72 -9.37 4.35
CA ALA A 361 -8.49 -9.29 5.13
C ALA A 361 -8.61 -8.27 6.27
N PHE A 362 -9.21 -7.10 6.03
CA PHE A 362 -9.50 -6.12 7.07
C PHE A 362 -10.34 -6.72 8.20
N LEU A 363 -11.48 -7.35 7.86
CA LEU A 363 -12.37 -7.96 8.86
C LEU A 363 -11.67 -9.09 9.64
N ALA A 364 -10.89 -9.92 8.95
CA ALA A 364 -10.15 -11.01 9.56
C ALA A 364 -9.05 -10.50 10.52
N ARG A 365 -8.28 -9.48 10.10
CA ARG A 365 -7.21 -8.87 10.90
C ARG A 365 -7.74 -8.08 12.09
N ALA A 366 -8.90 -7.45 11.96
CA ALA A 366 -9.61 -6.83 13.07
C ALA A 366 -10.19 -7.86 14.07
N GLY A 367 -10.10 -9.15 13.78
CA GLY A 367 -10.66 -10.23 14.62
C GLY A 367 -12.19 -10.25 14.62
N TYR A 368 -12.84 -9.78 13.55
CA TYR A 368 -14.30 -9.78 13.44
C TYR A 368 -14.85 -11.20 13.42
N PHE A 369 -14.22 -12.11 12.66
CA PHE A 369 -14.65 -13.50 12.53
C PHE A 369 -14.07 -14.43 13.61
N ASP A 370 -13.04 -14.03 14.33
CA ASP A 370 -12.33 -14.86 15.28
C ASP A 370 -11.93 -14.03 16.52
N ALA A 371 -12.59 -14.31 17.64
CA ALA A 371 -12.33 -13.62 18.91
C ALA A 371 -10.89 -13.82 19.41
N SER A 372 -10.22 -14.92 19.07
CA SER A 372 -8.83 -15.17 19.48
C SER A 372 -7.82 -14.27 18.76
N LYS A 373 -8.18 -13.74 17.59
CA LYS A 373 -7.36 -12.77 16.81
C LYS A 373 -7.66 -11.32 17.18
N ARG A 374 -8.70 -11.09 17.98
CA ARG A 374 -9.15 -9.74 18.34
C ARG A 374 -8.29 -9.18 19.47
N PHE A 375 -7.53 -8.14 19.16
CA PHE A 375 -6.56 -7.57 20.09
C PHE A 375 -6.98 -6.23 20.70
N TRP A 376 -8.02 -5.58 20.15
CA TRP A 376 -8.37 -4.19 20.46
C TRP A 376 -9.69 -4.03 21.25
N THR A 377 -10.52 -5.06 21.34
CA THR A 377 -11.80 -5.05 22.09
C THR A 377 -12.22 -6.48 22.46
N ASP A 378 -12.94 -6.62 23.57
CA ASP A 378 -13.59 -7.87 24.02
C ASP A 378 -15.05 -7.97 23.55
N GLN A 379 -15.55 -6.96 22.82
CA GLN A 379 -16.93 -6.91 22.37
C GLN A 379 -17.22 -8.08 21.41
N PRO A 380 -18.34 -8.84 21.62
CA PRO A 380 -18.73 -9.90 20.71
C PRO A 380 -19.35 -9.32 19.43
N PHE A 381 -19.19 -10.04 18.31
CA PHE A 381 -19.80 -9.72 17.01
C PHE A 381 -20.77 -10.83 16.60
N PRO A 382 -22.04 -10.79 17.02
CA PRO A 382 -22.99 -11.88 16.81
C PRO A 382 -23.33 -12.14 15.34
N GLU A 383 -23.18 -11.14 14.47
CA GLU A 383 -23.46 -11.25 13.03
C GLU A 383 -22.25 -11.79 12.22
N ALA A 384 -21.11 -12.02 12.85
CA ALA A 384 -19.87 -12.40 12.16
C ALA A 384 -20.00 -13.69 11.35
N ASP A 385 -20.62 -14.73 11.91
CA ASP A 385 -20.82 -16.02 11.21
C ASP A 385 -21.77 -15.91 10.02
N ASN A 386 -22.78 -15.04 10.12
CA ASN A 386 -23.69 -14.80 9.01
C ASN A 386 -22.98 -14.08 7.86
N LEU A 387 -22.24 -13.02 8.17
CA LEU A 387 -21.47 -12.30 7.16
C LEU A 387 -20.41 -13.20 6.52
N ARG A 388 -19.69 -13.98 7.33
CA ARG A 388 -18.68 -14.93 6.84
C ARG A 388 -19.24 -15.89 5.78
N ARG A 389 -20.41 -16.50 6.03
CA ARG A 389 -21.07 -17.37 5.06
C ARG A 389 -21.42 -16.64 3.76
N ARG A 390 -21.96 -15.43 3.84
CA ARG A 390 -22.30 -14.62 2.66
C ARG A 390 -21.09 -14.30 1.80
N LEU A 391 -19.97 -13.93 2.43
CA LEU A 391 -18.69 -13.68 1.74
C LEU A 391 -18.17 -14.95 1.05
N ILE A 392 -18.16 -16.09 1.74
CA ILE A 392 -17.77 -17.37 1.16
C ILE A 392 -18.64 -17.71 -0.05
N ASP A 393 -19.96 -17.62 0.09
CA ASP A 393 -20.90 -17.92 -0.98
C ASP A 393 -20.71 -17.00 -2.19
N PHE A 394 -20.43 -15.71 -1.95
CA PHE A 394 -20.14 -14.75 -3.01
C PHE A 394 -18.85 -15.12 -3.75
N ILE A 395 -17.75 -15.30 -3.04
CA ILE A 395 -16.42 -15.59 -3.61
C ILE A 395 -16.46 -16.93 -4.37
N GLN A 396 -17.08 -17.97 -3.82
CA GLN A 396 -17.17 -19.29 -4.47
C GLN A 396 -17.96 -19.23 -5.79
N ARG A 397 -19.04 -18.46 -5.84
CA ARG A 397 -19.81 -18.27 -7.08
C ARG A 397 -18.99 -17.58 -8.17
N HIS A 398 -18.23 -16.55 -7.81
CA HIS A 398 -17.40 -15.78 -8.76
C HIS A 398 -16.18 -16.58 -9.21
N LYS A 399 -15.54 -17.31 -8.31
CA LYS A 399 -14.43 -18.22 -8.64
C LYS A 399 -14.88 -19.33 -9.59
N ALA A 400 -16.06 -19.92 -9.37
CA ALA A 400 -16.60 -21.00 -10.21
C ALA A 400 -16.94 -20.52 -11.63
N SER A 401 -17.19 -19.24 -11.83
CA SER A 401 -17.49 -18.65 -13.14
C SER A 401 -16.28 -18.45 -14.05
N GLY A 402 -15.06 -18.76 -13.58
CA GLY A 402 -13.83 -18.68 -14.38
C GLY A 402 -13.28 -17.26 -14.53
N ALA A 403 -13.67 -16.33 -13.64
CA ALA A 403 -13.07 -15.02 -13.58
C ALA A 403 -11.55 -15.12 -13.38
N ALA A 404 -10.81 -14.32 -14.11
CA ALA A 404 -9.38 -14.11 -13.88
C ALA A 404 -9.18 -13.57 -12.46
N GLY A 405 -8.05 -13.87 -11.80
CA GLY A 405 -7.73 -13.35 -10.46
C GLY A 405 -7.95 -14.33 -9.32
N GLY A 406 -8.15 -15.59 -9.60
CA GLY A 406 -8.46 -16.64 -8.62
C GLY A 406 -7.58 -16.66 -7.37
N GLU A 407 -6.42 -15.99 -7.35
CA GLU A 407 -5.56 -15.98 -6.17
C GLU A 407 -5.97 -14.96 -5.10
N TYR A 408 -6.52 -13.81 -5.47
CA TYR A 408 -7.11 -12.89 -4.49
C TYR A 408 -8.31 -13.54 -3.82
N TYR A 409 -9.18 -14.18 -4.59
CA TYR A 409 -10.29 -14.97 -4.06
C TYR A 409 -9.81 -16.15 -3.20
N GLU A 410 -8.75 -16.86 -3.61
CA GLU A 410 -8.16 -17.91 -2.79
C GLU A 410 -7.56 -17.37 -1.50
N SER A 411 -6.95 -16.19 -1.55
CA SER A 411 -6.41 -15.52 -0.36
C SER A 411 -7.52 -15.09 0.57
N ALA A 412 -8.62 -14.52 0.06
CA ALA A 412 -9.80 -14.16 0.84
C ALA A 412 -10.42 -15.40 1.51
N LEU A 413 -10.59 -16.51 0.79
CA LEU A 413 -11.10 -17.76 1.36
C LEU A 413 -10.21 -18.29 2.48
N ARG A 414 -8.88 -18.23 2.33
CA ARG A 414 -7.94 -18.60 3.41
C ARG A 414 -8.10 -17.74 4.66
N GLU A 415 -8.28 -16.42 4.50
CA GLU A 415 -8.55 -15.53 5.65
C GLU A 415 -9.89 -15.84 6.32
N LEU A 416 -10.89 -16.32 5.56
CA LEU A 416 -12.17 -16.79 6.10
C LEU A 416 -12.08 -18.20 6.73
N GLY A 417 -10.93 -18.87 6.64
CA GLY A 417 -10.68 -20.20 7.23
C GLY A 417 -11.15 -21.37 6.38
N GLU A 418 -11.43 -21.13 5.10
CA GLU A 418 -11.67 -22.22 4.15
C GLU A 418 -10.33 -22.90 3.79
N PRO A 419 -10.30 -24.25 3.72
CA PRO A 419 -9.10 -24.96 3.30
C PRO A 419 -8.77 -24.61 1.84
N ALA A 420 -7.45 -24.48 1.56
CA ALA A 420 -7.01 -24.39 0.17
C ALA A 420 -7.52 -25.62 -0.61
N PRO A 421 -8.00 -25.44 -1.85
CA PRO A 421 -8.42 -26.57 -2.66
C PRO A 421 -7.29 -27.61 -2.74
N ALA A 422 -7.61 -28.88 -2.57
CA ALA A 422 -6.65 -29.96 -2.74
C ALA A 422 -6.10 -29.89 -4.17
N LYS A 423 -4.78 -29.71 -4.29
CA LYS A 423 -4.06 -29.68 -5.58
C LYS A 423 -4.05 -31.06 -6.22
#